data_6c5d1bcf62ece7fb5fb22486daf3e6c0
#
_entry.id   6c5d1bcf62ece7fb5fb22486daf3e6c0
#
_cell.length_a   1.000
_cell.length_b   1.000
_cell.length_c   1.000
_cell.angle_alpha   90.00
_cell.angle_beta   90.00
_cell.angle_gamma   90.00
#
_symmetry.space_group_name_H-M   'P 1'
#
loop_
_entity.id
_entity.type
_entity.pdbx_description
1 polymer ?
#
loop_
_entity_poly.entity_id
_entity_poly.type
_entity_poly.pdbx_seq_one_letter_code
_entity_poly.pdbx_strand_id
1 'polypeptide(L)'
;MITVIDFKSDNLLEQIREAYTTVGFAVFQNPFDDAPQKIMSDWHEVAKQFFDLPLDIKMKYPYSGVDTNLGYTGWEKENVDPSAPADMKESYNYSHHFRMIEALWPSEIQDFSRLASQSVMLADNLTLSVLSLFEQVLEVPEYTLTHCHIHNHSTTRFIHYPAYDGPIKAGQMRIGEHSDYGTITLLWQINDVPGLEVCDLEGRWHPVPFVKNGVIINIGDLLQRWTNDYFVSTKHRVVNSHIDTPRYSMPHFVDPAPGTIISNLRDEPAKYEPIESLAYLKWRLAQSY
;
A
#
# COMPACT_ATOMS: atom_id res chain seq x y z
N MET A 1 -18.89 7.58 1.35
CA MET A 1 -17.94 8.24 2.32
C MET A 1 -17.01 7.15 2.85
N ILE A 2 -15.72 7.40 3.01
CA ILE A 2 -14.77 6.40 3.53
C ILE A 2 -15.01 6.19 5.03
N THR A 3 -15.26 4.94 5.42
CA THR A 3 -15.59 4.58 6.80
C THR A 3 -14.32 4.61 7.67
N VAL A 4 -14.44 5.12 8.90
CA VAL A 4 -13.41 5.00 9.93
C VAL A 4 -13.86 3.90 10.89
N ILE A 5 -13.02 2.88 11.07
CA ILE A 5 -13.31 1.67 11.84
C ILE A 5 -12.35 1.62 13.04
N ASP A 6 -12.87 1.35 14.24
CA ASP A 6 -12.04 1.04 15.40
C ASP A 6 -11.84 -0.48 15.50
N PHE A 7 -10.58 -0.94 15.59
CA PHE A 7 -10.28 -2.36 15.79
C PHE A 7 -10.91 -2.95 17.07
N LYS A 8 -11.30 -2.11 18.02
CA LYS A 8 -11.94 -2.50 19.28
C LYS A 8 -13.47 -2.42 19.23
N SER A 9 -14.05 -2.19 18.05
CA SER A 9 -15.51 -2.05 17.89
C SER A 9 -16.23 -3.39 18.08
N ASP A 10 -17.36 -3.40 18.80
CA ASP A 10 -18.18 -4.59 19.01
C ASP A 10 -18.83 -5.13 17.71
N ASN A 11 -19.02 -4.27 16.70
CA ASN A 11 -19.59 -4.61 15.39
C ASN A 11 -18.52 -4.58 14.26
N LEU A 12 -17.28 -4.91 14.59
CA LEU A 12 -16.13 -4.83 13.70
C LEU A 12 -16.35 -5.56 12.36
N LEU A 13 -16.83 -6.82 12.41
CA LEU A 13 -17.02 -7.64 11.20
C LEU A 13 -18.09 -7.07 10.27
N GLU A 14 -19.16 -6.47 10.81
CA GLU A 14 -20.20 -5.83 10.01
C GLU A 14 -19.67 -4.59 9.30
N GLN A 15 -18.92 -3.74 10.01
CA GLN A 15 -18.27 -2.56 9.43
C GLN A 15 -17.26 -2.93 8.34
N ILE A 16 -16.47 -3.99 8.55
CA ILE A 16 -15.56 -4.53 7.54
C ILE A 16 -16.35 -5.02 6.33
N ARG A 17 -17.39 -5.82 6.52
CA ARG A 17 -18.25 -6.31 5.44
C ARG A 17 -18.78 -5.14 4.61
N GLU A 18 -19.41 -4.16 5.23
CA GLU A 18 -19.97 -3.00 4.54
C GLU A 18 -18.90 -2.22 3.76
N ALA A 19 -17.77 -1.89 4.38
CA ALA A 19 -16.72 -1.10 3.75
C ALA A 19 -16.13 -1.80 2.51
N TYR A 20 -15.84 -3.08 2.61
CA TYR A 20 -15.11 -3.78 1.55
C TYR A 20 -15.97 -4.40 0.45
N THR A 21 -17.28 -4.54 0.69
CA THR A 21 -18.25 -4.92 -0.37
C THR A 21 -18.82 -3.71 -1.14
N THR A 22 -18.56 -2.48 -0.69
CA THR A 22 -19.10 -1.26 -1.31
C THR A 22 -18.00 -0.36 -1.88
N VAL A 23 -17.04 0.04 -1.07
CA VAL A 23 -15.99 1.00 -1.47
C VAL A 23 -14.61 0.34 -1.57
N GLY A 24 -14.38 -0.78 -0.89
CA GLY A 24 -13.06 -1.44 -0.91
C GLY A 24 -11.96 -0.72 -0.13
N PHE A 25 -12.32 0.32 0.65
CA PHE A 25 -11.41 1.15 1.47
C PHE A 25 -12.02 1.44 2.84
N ALA A 26 -11.19 1.39 3.86
CA ALA A 26 -11.51 1.88 5.20
C ALA A 26 -10.27 2.46 5.88
N VAL A 27 -10.47 3.38 6.83
CA VAL A 27 -9.41 3.86 7.72
C VAL A 27 -9.58 3.18 9.07
N PHE A 28 -8.58 2.44 9.51
CA PHE A 28 -8.58 1.82 10.83
C PHE A 28 -7.84 2.70 11.82
N GLN A 29 -8.48 3.01 12.94
CA GLN A 29 -7.85 3.69 14.07
C GLN A 29 -7.35 2.68 15.10
N ASN A 30 -6.31 3.05 15.85
CA ASN A 30 -5.69 2.24 16.89
C ASN A 30 -5.23 0.83 16.43
N PRO A 31 -4.50 0.73 15.29
CA PRO A 31 -4.05 -0.58 14.79
C PRO A 31 -2.99 -1.22 15.70
N PHE A 32 -2.35 -0.43 16.56
CA PHE A 32 -1.28 -0.85 17.45
C PHE A 32 -1.48 -0.34 18.87
N ASP A 33 -0.94 -1.09 19.84
CA ASP A 33 -0.69 -0.60 21.19
C ASP A 33 0.54 0.33 21.22
N ASP A 34 0.80 0.97 22.36
CA ASP A 34 1.79 2.07 22.49
C ASP A 34 3.20 1.71 22.00
N ALA A 35 3.72 0.53 22.32
CA ALA A 35 5.09 0.17 21.97
C ALA A 35 5.29 -0.07 20.45
N PRO A 36 4.48 -0.89 19.75
CA PRO A 36 4.50 -0.97 18.30
C PRO A 36 4.23 0.37 17.60
N GLN A 37 3.28 1.16 18.11
CA GLN A 37 2.98 2.49 17.58
C GLN A 37 4.19 3.42 17.64
N LYS A 38 4.97 3.35 18.74
CA LYS A 38 6.21 4.13 18.85
C LYS A 38 7.24 3.73 17.79
N ILE A 39 7.41 2.44 17.53
CA ILE A 39 8.34 1.96 16.48
C ILE A 39 7.93 2.51 15.12
N MET A 40 6.64 2.47 14.78
CA MET A 40 6.13 3.03 13.52
C MET A 40 6.39 4.54 13.44
N SER A 41 6.14 5.28 14.52
CA SER A 41 6.38 6.73 14.57
C SER A 41 7.87 7.07 14.44
N ASP A 42 8.75 6.35 15.13
CA ASP A 42 10.20 6.53 15.02
C ASP A 42 10.69 6.24 13.59
N TRP A 43 10.16 5.17 12.97
CA TRP A 43 10.45 4.85 11.58
C TRP A 43 10.02 5.97 10.62
N HIS A 44 8.82 6.51 10.78
CA HIS A 44 8.34 7.60 9.93
C HIS A 44 9.26 8.82 9.96
N GLU A 45 9.78 9.18 11.13
CA GLU A 45 10.70 10.30 11.25
C GLU A 45 12.10 10.01 10.66
N VAL A 46 12.59 8.78 10.81
CA VAL A 46 13.87 8.37 10.22
C VAL A 46 13.78 8.25 8.70
N ALA A 47 12.67 7.72 8.18
CA ALA A 47 12.46 7.58 6.74
C ALA A 47 12.37 8.92 6.00
N LYS A 48 11.83 9.97 6.62
CA LYS A 48 11.82 11.33 6.06
C LYS A 48 13.24 11.85 5.80
N GLN A 49 14.19 11.56 6.70
CA GLN A 49 15.57 12.02 6.57
C GLN A 49 16.25 11.53 5.28
N PHE A 50 15.80 10.39 4.73
CA PHE A 50 16.31 9.90 3.47
C PHE A 50 16.03 10.88 2.31
N PHE A 51 14.87 11.47 2.27
CA PHE A 51 14.50 12.41 1.20
C PHE A 51 15.16 13.77 1.34
N ASP A 52 15.63 14.12 2.55
CA ASP A 52 16.41 15.33 2.82
C ASP A 52 17.90 15.18 2.40
N LEU A 53 18.36 13.95 2.10
CA LEU A 53 19.72 13.72 1.62
C LEU A 53 19.93 14.34 0.23
N PRO A 54 21.15 14.78 -0.08
CA PRO A 54 21.54 15.20 -1.43
C PRO A 54 21.25 14.12 -2.47
N LEU A 55 20.89 14.54 -3.70
CA LEU A 55 20.48 13.62 -4.77
C LEU A 55 21.57 12.59 -5.10
N ASP A 56 22.85 13.00 -5.10
CA ASP A 56 23.99 12.10 -5.35
C ASP A 56 24.11 11.01 -4.29
N ILE A 57 23.70 11.29 -3.04
CA ILE A 57 23.63 10.28 -1.98
C ILE A 57 22.43 9.35 -2.18
N LYS A 58 21.23 9.89 -2.44
CA LYS A 58 20.04 9.07 -2.74
C LYS A 58 20.28 8.12 -3.92
N MET A 59 21.00 8.58 -4.93
CA MET A 59 21.34 7.80 -6.14
C MET A 59 22.37 6.68 -5.90
N LYS A 60 22.97 6.57 -4.72
CA LYS A 60 23.76 5.37 -4.34
C LYS A 60 22.87 4.13 -4.11
N TYR A 61 21.58 4.34 -3.88
CA TYR A 61 20.58 3.31 -3.58
C TYR A 61 19.51 3.25 -4.68
N PRO A 62 19.89 3.08 -5.97
CA PRO A 62 18.95 3.21 -7.07
C PRO A 62 17.94 2.05 -7.08
N TYR A 63 16.80 2.29 -7.69
CA TYR A 63 15.80 1.25 -7.93
C TYR A 63 16.41 0.07 -8.71
N SER A 64 16.26 -1.11 -8.16
CA SER A 64 16.93 -2.35 -8.61
C SER A 64 16.16 -3.11 -9.71
N GLY A 65 15.04 -2.55 -10.19
CA GLY A 65 14.20 -3.16 -11.22
C GLY A 65 13.02 -3.96 -10.65
N VAL A 66 12.14 -4.39 -11.56
CA VAL A 66 10.86 -5.04 -11.22
C VAL A 66 10.99 -6.40 -10.51
N ASP A 67 12.09 -7.11 -10.73
CA ASP A 67 12.29 -8.43 -10.12
C ASP A 67 12.55 -8.36 -8.61
N THR A 68 13.22 -7.32 -8.16
CA THR A 68 13.55 -7.11 -6.73
C THR A 68 12.71 -6.02 -6.09
N ASN A 69 12.25 -5.04 -6.86
CA ASN A 69 11.40 -3.93 -6.47
C ASN A 69 11.91 -3.15 -5.25
N LEU A 70 13.23 -2.84 -5.23
CA LEU A 70 13.90 -2.19 -4.11
C LEU A 70 14.64 -0.93 -4.54
N GLY A 71 14.83 0.00 -3.60
CA GLY A 71 15.68 1.16 -3.75
C GLY A 71 14.92 2.44 -4.13
N TYR A 72 15.67 3.47 -4.46
CA TYR A 72 15.19 4.83 -4.69
C TYR A 72 14.77 5.06 -6.13
N THR A 73 13.57 5.59 -6.28
CA THR A 73 13.06 6.13 -7.55
C THR A 73 12.89 7.64 -7.41
N GLY A 74 13.54 8.39 -8.28
CA GLY A 74 13.56 9.85 -8.23
C GLY A 74 12.27 10.50 -8.75
N TRP A 75 12.24 11.84 -8.64
CA TRP A 75 11.16 12.69 -9.09
C TRP A 75 10.80 12.47 -10.57
N GLU A 76 9.49 12.35 -10.88
CA GLU A 76 8.95 12.13 -12.25
C GLU A 76 9.56 10.91 -12.99
N LYS A 77 9.92 9.85 -12.26
CA LYS A 77 10.47 8.62 -12.87
C LYS A 77 9.48 7.45 -12.95
N GLU A 78 8.35 7.55 -12.26
CA GLU A 78 7.28 6.56 -12.33
C GLU A 78 6.02 7.18 -12.94
N ASN A 79 5.20 6.32 -13.54
CA ASN A 79 3.92 6.69 -14.09
C ASN A 79 2.93 5.53 -13.94
N VAL A 80 2.03 5.61 -12.97
CA VAL A 80 1.02 4.56 -12.75
C VAL A 80 -0.12 4.61 -13.76
N ASP A 81 -0.34 5.77 -14.39
CA ASP A 81 -1.29 5.96 -15.49
C ASP A 81 -0.53 6.29 -16.78
N PRO A 82 -0.29 5.30 -17.67
CA PRO A 82 0.46 5.52 -18.91
C PRO A 82 -0.14 6.57 -19.86
N SER A 83 -1.42 6.95 -19.66
CA SER A 83 -2.10 7.97 -20.46
C SER A 83 -1.85 9.40 -19.96
N ALA A 84 -1.27 9.56 -18.77
CA ALA A 84 -0.98 10.83 -18.12
C ALA A 84 0.53 11.12 -18.05
N PRO A 85 0.96 12.36 -17.74
CA PRO A 85 2.35 12.65 -17.42
C PRO A 85 2.81 11.92 -16.16
N ALA A 86 4.14 11.74 -16.02
CA ALA A 86 4.75 11.08 -14.87
C ALA A 86 4.32 11.68 -13.52
N ASP A 87 4.23 10.82 -12.51
CA ASP A 87 3.79 11.15 -11.16
C ASP A 87 4.75 12.12 -10.46
N MET A 88 4.19 13.06 -9.71
CA MET A 88 4.94 14.10 -8.99
C MET A 88 5.36 13.61 -7.61
N LYS A 89 6.23 12.61 -7.58
CA LYS A 89 6.73 11.97 -6.35
C LYS A 89 8.15 11.44 -6.52
N GLU A 90 8.77 11.16 -5.39
CA GLU A 90 9.94 10.27 -5.28
C GLU A 90 9.64 9.19 -4.23
N SER A 91 10.29 8.05 -4.31
CA SER A 91 10.01 6.94 -3.40
C SER A 91 11.24 6.09 -3.09
N TYR A 92 11.19 5.41 -1.95
CA TYR A 92 12.16 4.38 -1.57
C TYR A 92 11.42 3.11 -1.22
N ASN A 93 11.71 2.04 -1.97
CA ASN A 93 11.13 0.72 -1.78
C ASN A 93 12.03 -0.15 -0.92
N TYR A 94 11.44 -0.93 -0.01
CA TYR A 94 12.15 -1.92 0.78
C TYR A 94 11.24 -3.11 1.11
N SER A 95 11.85 -4.27 1.38
CA SER A 95 11.14 -5.51 1.66
C SER A 95 11.91 -6.36 2.66
N HIS A 96 11.17 -7.18 3.40
CA HIS A 96 11.73 -8.13 4.35
C HIS A 96 12.61 -9.20 3.69
N HIS A 97 12.25 -9.64 2.49
CA HIS A 97 12.96 -10.70 1.77
C HIS A 97 14.41 -10.31 1.39
N PHE A 98 14.72 -9.03 1.40
CA PHE A 98 16.02 -8.50 0.97
C PHE A 98 16.87 -7.94 2.11
N ARG A 99 16.59 -8.32 3.36
CA ARG A 99 17.38 -7.92 4.55
C ARG A 99 18.87 -8.17 4.42
N MET A 100 19.27 -9.15 3.61
CA MET A 100 20.65 -9.59 3.44
C MET A 100 21.46 -8.73 2.46
N ILE A 101 20.83 -7.77 1.77
CA ILE A 101 21.52 -6.89 0.83
C ILE A 101 21.85 -5.57 1.55
N GLU A 102 22.89 -5.59 2.39
CA GLU A 102 23.35 -4.41 3.14
C GLU A 102 23.61 -3.18 2.24
N ALA A 103 24.03 -3.39 1.00
CA ALA A 103 24.31 -2.33 0.05
C ALA A 103 23.08 -1.49 -0.36
N LEU A 104 21.86 -1.95 -0.07
CA LEU A 104 20.62 -1.23 -0.37
C LEU A 104 20.11 -0.38 0.79
N TRP A 105 20.73 -0.46 1.97
CA TRP A 105 20.31 0.30 3.14
C TRP A 105 21.16 1.57 3.29
N PRO A 106 20.51 2.76 3.36
CA PRO A 106 21.22 4.02 3.58
C PRO A 106 22.05 4.00 4.88
N SER A 107 23.37 3.95 4.73
CA SER A 107 24.32 3.96 5.86
C SER A 107 24.49 5.35 6.47
N GLU A 108 24.08 6.38 5.76
CA GLU A 108 24.13 7.78 6.19
C GLU A 108 23.13 8.12 7.31
N ILE A 109 22.11 7.27 7.51
CA ILE A 109 21.04 7.51 8.47
C ILE A 109 21.09 6.45 9.56
N GLN A 110 21.31 6.90 10.80
CA GLN A 110 21.32 6.03 11.96
C GLN A 110 19.99 5.29 12.13
N ASP A 111 20.04 4.02 12.52
CA ASP A 111 18.88 3.16 12.76
C ASP A 111 17.96 2.87 11.55
N PHE A 112 18.28 3.35 10.34
CA PHE A 112 17.40 3.21 9.17
C PHE A 112 17.02 1.75 8.92
N SER A 113 17.99 0.85 8.72
CA SER A 113 17.73 -0.57 8.42
C SER A 113 17.01 -1.31 9.56
N ARG A 114 17.35 -0.98 10.81
CA ARG A 114 16.72 -1.57 12.00
C ARG A 114 15.25 -1.20 12.10
N LEU A 115 14.91 0.09 12.00
CA LEU A 115 13.55 0.58 12.09
C LEU A 115 12.72 0.17 10.86
N ALA A 116 13.30 0.20 9.65
CA ALA A 116 12.65 -0.31 8.44
C ALA A 116 12.26 -1.79 8.61
N SER A 117 13.18 -2.62 9.11
CA SER A 117 12.90 -4.04 9.34
C SER A 117 11.81 -4.26 10.39
N GLN A 118 11.81 -3.49 11.48
CA GLN A 118 10.78 -3.56 12.51
C GLN A 118 9.42 -3.11 11.99
N SER A 119 9.37 -2.04 11.16
CA SER A 119 8.12 -1.57 10.57
C SER A 119 7.48 -2.60 9.63
N VAL A 120 8.29 -3.30 8.81
CA VAL A 120 7.80 -4.39 7.96
C VAL A 120 7.23 -5.53 8.81
N MET A 121 7.92 -5.94 9.87
CA MET A 121 7.38 -7.00 10.77
C MET A 121 6.05 -6.61 11.41
N LEU A 122 5.88 -5.35 11.80
CA LEU A 122 4.64 -4.86 12.36
C LEU A 122 3.53 -4.83 11.31
N ALA A 123 3.85 -4.40 10.08
CA ALA A 123 2.92 -4.39 8.96
C ALA A 123 2.49 -5.82 8.57
N ASP A 124 3.43 -6.77 8.49
CA ASP A 124 3.13 -8.18 8.21
C ASP A 124 2.23 -8.80 9.29
N ASN A 125 2.49 -8.53 10.58
CA ASN A 125 1.64 -9.01 11.67
C ASN A 125 0.23 -8.41 11.61
N LEU A 126 0.12 -7.11 11.32
CA LEU A 126 -1.18 -6.46 11.15
C LEU A 126 -1.92 -7.02 9.92
N THR A 127 -1.19 -7.32 8.84
CA THR A 127 -1.72 -8.00 7.66
C THR A 127 -2.40 -9.32 8.03
N LEU A 128 -1.74 -10.20 8.76
CA LEU A 128 -2.32 -11.48 9.17
C LEU A 128 -3.56 -11.30 10.04
N SER A 129 -3.56 -10.31 10.94
CA SER A 129 -4.73 -9.98 11.76
C SER A 129 -5.91 -9.52 10.89
N VAL A 130 -5.68 -8.66 9.91
CA VAL A 130 -6.72 -8.18 8.97
C VAL A 130 -7.24 -9.31 8.08
N LEU A 131 -6.36 -10.14 7.54
CA LEU A 131 -6.76 -11.29 6.72
C LEU A 131 -7.60 -12.31 7.51
N SER A 132 -7.30 -12.52 8.79
CA SER A 132 -8.14 -13.36 9.66
C SER A 132 -9.55 -12.77 9.86
N LEU A 133 -9.70 -11.46 9.96
CA LEU A 133 -11.01 -10.80 9.98
C LEU A 133 -11.73 -10.94 8.62
N PHE A 134 -11.01 -10.88 7.53
CA PHE A 134 -11.58 -11.11 6.20
C PHE A 134 -12.04 -12.56 5.99
N GLU A 135 -11.31 -13.55 6.51
CA GLU A 135 -11.76 -14.96 6.52
C GLU A 135 -13.11 -15.11 7.22
N GLN A 136 -13.29 -14.43 8.36
CA GLN A 136 -14.56 -14.45 9.10
C GLN A 136 -15.69 -13.77 8.31
N VAL A 137 -15.41 -12.61 7.67
CA VAL A 137 -16.40 -11.88 6.84
C VAL A 137 -16.79 -12.68 5.60
N LEU A 138 -15.85 -13.41 5.01
CA LEU A 138 -16.07 -14.27 3.85
C LEU A 138 -16.73 -15.60 4.19
N GLU A 139 -16.77 -15.95 5.47
CA GLU A 139 -17.29 -17.25 5.98
C GLU A 139 -16.52 -18.44 5.39
N VAL A 140 -15.21 -18.25 5.16
CA VAL A 140 -14.30 -19.31 4.72
C VAL A 140 -13.58 -19.96 5.92
N PRO A 141 -13.02 -21.17 5.76
CA PRO A 141 -12.24 -21.80 6.83
C PRO A 141 -11.10 -20.92 7.32
N GLU A 142 -10.79 -20.98 8.62
CA GLU A 142 -9.58 -20.35 9.18
C GLU A 142 -8.34 -20.78 8.39
N TYR A 143 -7.40 -19.87 8.25
CA TYR A 143 -6.14 -20.05 7.51
C TYR A 143 -6.28 -20.14 5.98
N THR A 144 -7.43 -19.86 5.40
CA THR A 144 -7.61 -19.82 3.93
C THR A 144 -6.76 -18.72 3.29
N LEU A 145 -6.81 -17.51 3.83
CA LEU A 145 -6.00 -16.37 3.37
C LEU A 145 -4.69 -16.25 4.14
N THR A 146 -4.76 -16.33 5.47
CA THR A 146 -3.60 -16.11 6.33
C THR A 146 -2.47 -17.08 6.05
N HIS A 147 -2.76 -18.39 5.81
CA HIS A 147 -1.73 -19.37 5.47
C HIS A 147 -0.94 -19.01 4.20
N CYS A 148 -1.62 -18.46 3.20
CA CYS A 148 -1.00 -18.03 1.94
C CYS A 148 -0.11 -16.79 2.12
N HIS A 149 -0.17 -16.12 3.28
CA HIS A 149 0.56 -14.88 3.55
C HIS A 149 1.59 -14.99 4.68
N ILE A 150 1.80 -16.17 5.28
CA ILE A 150 2.85 -16.40 6.29
C ILE A 150 4.25 -16.06 5.74
N HIS A 151 4.49 -16.37 4.47
CA HIS A 151 5.70 -16.04 3.72
C HIS A 151 5.33 -15.14 2.53
N ASN A 152 4.62 -14.07 2.82
CA ASN A 152 4.10 -13.13 1.83
C ASN A 152 5.23 -12.53 0.98
N HIS A 153 4.87 -12.01 -0.18
CA HIS A 153 5.75 -11.27 -1.07
C HIS A 153 5.41 -9.77 -0.95
N SER A 154 5.60 -9.21 0.27
CA SER A 154 5.28 -7.81 0.53
C SER A 154 6.39 -6.86 0.10
N THR A 155 5.99 -5.67 -0.33
CA THR A 155 6.88 -4.53 -0.56
C THR A 155 6.35 -3.33 0.21
N THR A 156 7.21 -2.70 1.01
CA THR A 156 6.91 -1.43 1.65
C THR A 156 7.58 -0.31 0.86
N ARG A 157 6.83 0.75 0.62
CA ARG A 157 7.30 1.93 -0.08
C ARG A 157 7.13 3.15 0.81
N PHE A 158 8.18 3.93 1.02
CA PHE A 158 8.06 5.25 1.59
C PHE A 158 8.01 6.27 0.46
N ILE A 159 6.97 7.11 0.42
CA ILE A 159 6.72 8.05 -0.67
C ILE A 159 6.81 9.48 -0.12
N HIS A 160 7.58 10.30 -0.81
CA HIS A 160 7.66 11.73 -0.63
C HIS A 160 7.06 12.45 -1.85
N TYR A 161 6.15 13.35 -1.57
CA TYR A 161 5.61 14.30 -2.53
C TYR A 161 6.14 15.68 -2.13
N PRO A 162 7.22 16.16 -2.72
CA PRO A 162 7.82 17.46 -2.38
C PRO A 162 6.84 18.62 -2.55
N ALA A 163 7.08 19.72 -1.83
CA ALA A 163 6.47 20.99 -2.17
C ALA A 163 6.95 21.41 -3.57
N TYR A 164 6.04 21.92 -4.39
CA TYR A 164 6.32 22.28 -5.76
C TYR A 164 5.61 23.56 -6.16
N ASP A 165 6.35 24.49 -6.75
CA ASP A 165 5.87 25.81 -7.21
C ASP A 165 6.06 26.01 -8.74
N GLY A 166 6.53 24.98 -9.43
CA GLY A 166 6.76 25.01 -10.87
C GLY A 166 5.50 24.72 -11.70
N PRO A 167 5.62 24.69 -13.03
CA PRO A 167 4.51 24.43 -13.94
C PRO A 167 4.07 22.97 -13.86
N ILE A 168 2.76 22.75 -13.77
CA ILE A 168 2.12 21.44 -13.78
C ILE A 168 1.64 21.14 -15.20
N LYS A 169 1.98 19.97 -15.75
CA LYS A 169 1.50 19.52 -17.06
C LYS A 169 0.00 19.19 -16.98
N ALA A 170 -0.71 19.34 -18.08
CA ALA A 170 -2.14 18.99 -18.14
C ALA A 170 -2.34 17.52 -17.77
N GLY A 171 -3.22 17.23 -16.80
CA GLY A 171 -3.48 15.88 -16.29
C GLY A 171 -2.43 15.30 -15.33
N GLN A 172 -1.34 16.03 -15.06
CA GLN A 172 -0.32 15.55 -14.12
C GLN A 172 -0.84 15.57 -12.67
N MET A 173 -0.56 14.51 -11.92
CA MET A 173 -0.96 14.33 -10.52
C MET A 173 0.25 13.94 -9.65
N ARG A 174 0.07 13.97 -8.32
CA ARG A 174 1.04 13.39 -7.38
C ARG A 174 1.13 11.87 -7.56
N ILE A 175 -0.01 11.20 -7.74
CA ILE A 175 -0.12 9.83 -8.28
C ILE A 175 -1.38 9.78 -9.15
N GLY A 176 -1.25 9.26 -10.38
CA GLY A 176 -2.33 9.05 -11.32
C GLY A 176 -3.39 8.05 -10.82
N GLU A 177 -4.49 7.92 -11.57
CA GLU A 177 -5.57 6.99 -11.25
C GLU A 177 -5.12 5.54 -11.47
N HIS A 178 -5.26 4.71 -10.43
CA HIS A 178 -4.87 3.30 -10.46
C HIS A 178 -5.64 2.46 -9.45
N SER A 179 -5.53 1.14 -9.53
CA SER A 179 -5.86 0.17 -8.48
C SER A 179 -4.60 -0.58 -8.05
N ASP A 180 -4.56 -1.07 -6.82
CA ASP A 180 -3.47 -1.92 -6.33
C ASP A 180 -3.61 -3.34 -6.85
N TYR A 181 -2.48 -4.01 -7.10
CA TYR A 181 -2.48 -5.31 -7.80
C TYR A 181 -2.63 -6.51 -6.88
N GLY A 182 -2.15 -6.41 -5.63
CA GLY A 182 -2.02 -7.50 -4.69
C GLY A 182 -3.31 -7.92 -3.96
N THR A 183 -3.13 -8.48 -2.77
CA THR A 183 -4.22 -8.88 -1.89
C THR A 183 -4.84 -7.67 -1.19
N ILE A 184 -4.02 -6.95 -0.43
CA ILE A 184 -4.39 -5.71 0.28
C ILE A 184 -3.22 -4.75 0.29
N THR A 185 -3.51 -3.48 0.53
CA THR A 185 -2.51 -2.47 0.87
C THR A 185 -2.82 -1.89 2.24
N LEU A 186 -1.81 -1.83 3.11
CA LEU A 186 -1.85 -1.08 4.36
C LEU A 186 -1.12 0.24 4.11
N LEU A 187 -1.84 1.36 4.18
CA LEU A 187 -1.29 2.68 3.85
C LEU A 187 -1.33 3.61 5.06
N TRP A 188 -0.16 4.04 5.51
CA TRP A 188 -0.02 5.10 6.52
C TRP A 188 0.10 6.47 5.85
N GLN A 189 -0.79 7.40 6.21
CA GLN A 189 -0.60 8.83 5.95
C GLN A 189 0.27 9.39 7.07
N ILE A 190 1.47 9.87 6.73
CA ILE A 190 2.48 10.25 7.73
C ILE A 190 2.21 11.66 8.28
N ASN A 191 1.64 12.54 7.48
CA ASN A 191 1.26 13.88 7.87
C ASN A 191 -0.14 14.24 7.34
N ASP A 192 -0.79 15.20 8.00
CA ASP A 192 -2.13 15.68 7.65
C ASP A 192 -2.09 16.64 6.47
N VAL A 193 -1.72 16.11 5.31
CA VAL A 193 -1.78 16.83 4.02
C VAL A 193 -2.74 16.08 3.10
N PRO A 194 -3.90 16.67 2.76
CA PRO A 194 -4.90 16.05 1.89
C PRO A 194 -4.34 15.70 0.50
N GLY A 195 -5.09 14.88 -0.23
CA GLY A 195 -4.77 14.56 -1.63
C GLY A 195 -5.18 13.16 -2.06
N LEU A 196 -5.24 12.18 -1.15
CA LEU A 196 -5.73 10.85 -1.49
C LEU A 196 -7.25 10.88 -1.69
N GLU A 197 -7.69 10.40 -2.85
CA GLU A 197 -9.10 10.27 -3.22
C GLU A 197 -9.38 8.85 -3.73
N VAL A 198 -10.56 8.34 -3.44
CA VAL A 198 -11.06 7.03 -3.84
C VAL A 198 -12.32 7.20 -4.68
N CYS A 199 -12.42 6.47 -5.77
CA CYS A 199 -13.56 6.49 -6.70
C CYS A 199 -14.58 5.44 -6.26
N ASP A 200 -15.82 5.83 -5.95
CA ASP A 200 -16.88 4.86 -5.66
C ASP A 200 -17.42 4.17 -6.94
N LEU A 201 -18.30 3.20 -6.74
CA LEU A 201 -18.88 2.43 -7.86
C LEU A 201 -19.74 3.28 -8.81
N GLU A 202 -20.19 4.47 -8.38
CA GLU A 202 -20.90 5.42 -9.23
C GLU A 202 -19.95 6.42 -9.93
N GLY A 203 -18.65 6.26 -9.78
CA GLY A 203 -17.62 7.12 -10.40
C GLY A 203 -17.39 8.45 -9.69
N ARG A 204 -17.82 8.61 -8.45
CA ARG A 204 -17.61 9.81 -7.65
C ARG A 204 -16.33 9.68 -6.81
N TRP A 205 -15.53 10.73 -6.77
CA TRP A 205 -14.31 10.79 -5.98
C TRP A 205 -14.58 11.29 -4.56
N HIS A 206 -14.06 10.58 -3.58
CA HIS A 206 -14.18 10.88 -2.17
C HIS A 206 -12.82 11.06 -1.53
N PRO A 207 -12.57 12.16 -0.82
CA PRO A 207 -11.33 12.33 -0.07
C PRO A 207 -11.25 11.31 1.07
N VAL A 208 -10.05 10.77 1.30
CA VAL A 208 -9.78 9.89 2.44
C VAL A 208 -9.40 10.75 3.64
N PRO A 209 -10.09 10.62 4.79
CA PRO A 209 -9.77 11.42 5.96
C PRO A 209 -8.42 11.04 6.57
N PHE A 210 -7.70 12.03 7.11
CA PHE A 210 -6.54 11.78 7.95
C PHE A 210 -6.99 11.33 9.34
N VAL A 211 -6.46 10.22 9.81
CA VAL A 211 -6.60 9.75 11.19
C VAL A 211 -5.20 9.57 11.77
N LYS A 212 -4.88 10.35 12.79
CA LYS A 212 -3.56 10.26 13.44
C LYS A 212 -3.32 8.84 13.97
N ASN A 213 -2.18 8.26 13.63
CA ASN A 213 -1.81 6.88 13.94
C ASN A 213 -2.75 5.81 13.32
N GLY A 214 -3.64 6.21 12.43
CA GLY A 214 -4.48 5.28 11.68
C GLY A 214 -3.75 4.63 10.50
N VAL A 215 -4.34 3.57 10.01
CA VAL A 215 -3.91 2.89 8.78
C VAL A 215 -5.10 2.78 7.83
N ILE A 216 -4.92 3.19 6.59
CA ILE A 216 -5.88 2.94 5.53
C ILE A 216 -5.62 1.52 5.03
N ILE A 217 -6.69 0.73 4.86
CA ILE A 217 -6.59 -0.60 4.30
C ILE A 217 -7.50 -0.65 3.08
N ASN A 218 -6.96 -1.08 1.95
CA ASN A 218 -7.73 -1.27 0.72
C ASN A 218 -7.50 -2.64 0.10
N ILE A 219 -8.51 -3.09 -0.64
CA ILE A 219 -8.49 -4.32 -1.41
C ILE A 219 -7.69 -4.10 -2.69
N GLY A 220 -6.84 -5.06 -3.02
CA GLY A 220 -6.18 -5.14 -4.32
C GLY A 220 -6.93 -6.04 -5.31
N ASP A 221 -6.56 -5.93 -6.59
CA ASP A 221 -7.23 -6.63 -7.68
C ASP A 221 -7.19 -8.16 -7.53
N LEU A 222 -6.11 -8.68 -6.91
CA LEU A 222 -5.96 -10.11 -6.69
C LEU A 222 -6.98 -10.64 -5.68
N LEU A 223 -7.24 -9.92 -4.58
CA LEU A 223 -8.24 -10.31 -3.60
C LEU A 223 -9.66 -10.13 -4.13
N GLN A 224 -9.94 -9.08 -4.92
CA GLN A 224 -11.21 -8.97 -5.63
C GLN A 224 -11.47 -10.20 -6.49
N ARG A 225 -10.47 -10.62 -7.30
CA ARG A 225 -10.54 -11.83 -8.11
C ARG A 225 -10.75 -13.09 -7.26
N TRP A 226 -10.02 -13.22 -6.15
CA TRP A 226 -10.07 -14.37 -5.24
C TRP A 226 -11.43 -14.52 -4.58
N THR A 227 -12.08 -13.38 -4.28
CA THR A 227 -13.43 -13.34 -3.69
C THR A 227 -14.55 -13.23 -4.73
N ASN A 228 -14.25 -13.46 -6.01
CA ASN A 228 -15.24 -13.44 -7.09
C ASN A 228 -16.02 -12.11 -7.17
N ASP A 229 -15.35 -10.97 -6.95
CA ASP A 229 -15.87 -9.59 -6.85
C ASP A 229 -16.78 -9.32 -5.62
N TYR A 230 -16.70 -10.16 -4.60
CA TYR A 230 -17.40 -9.86 -3.34
C TYR A 230 -16.75 -8.71 -2.60
N PHE A 231 -15.42 -8.71 -2.48
CA PHE A 231 -14.65 -7.52 -2.11
C PHE A 231 -14.26 -6.72 -3.36
N VAL A 232 -14.24 -5.41 -3.24
CA VAL A 232 -14.07 -4.50 -4.37
C VAL A 232 -12.67 -3.88 -4.34
N SER A 233 -11.91 -4.04 -5.42
CA SER A 233 -10.70 -3.25 -5.67
C SER A 233 -11.09 -1.95 -6.36
N THR A 234 -10.71 -0.84 -5.76
CA THR A 234 -11.25 0.47 -6.14
C THR A 234 -10.14 1.39 -6.61
N LYS A 235 -10.42 2.12 -7.69
CA LYS A 235 -9.51 3.13 -8.22
C LYS A 235 -9.31 4.25 -7.23
N HIS A 236 -8.06 4.69 -7.11
CA HIS A 236 -7.67 5.80 -6.25
C HIS A 236 -6.56 6.62 -6.89
N ARG A 237 -6.34 7.82 -6.38
CA ARG A 237 -5.36 8.77 -6.90
C ARG A 237 -4.87 9.72 -5.81
N VAL A 238 -3.77 10.43 -6.05
CA VAL A 238 -3.31 11.52 -5.18
C VAL A 238 -3.26 12.81 -6.00
N VAL A 239 -4.20 13.70 -5.71
CA VAL A 239 -4.36 14.97 -6.43
C VAL A 239 -3.40 16.05 -5.94
N ASN A 240 -3.28 17.15 -6.70
CA ASN A 240 -2.36 18.26 -6.45
C ASN A 240 -2.93 19.34 -5.50
N SER A 241 -4.03 19.06 -4.79
CA SER A 241 -4.46 19.96 -3.71
C SER A 241 -3.33 20.12 -2.70
N HIS A 242 -3.00 21.30 -2.25
CA HIS A 242 -1.88 21.54 -1.32
C HIS A 242 -0.49 21.17 -1.89
N ILE A 243 -0.27 21.41 -3.17
CA ILE A 243 0.99 21.06 -3.85
C ILE A 243 2.21 21.84 -3.29
N ASP A 244 1.97 22.97 -2.63
CA ASP A 244 2.95 23.80 -1.92
C ASP A 244 3.42 23.21 -0.58
N THR A 245 2.81 22.12 -0.14
CA THR A 245 3.11 21.47 1.15
C THR A 245 3.63 20.05 0.93
N PRO A 246 4.78 19.67 1.51
CA PRO A 246 5.29 18.32 1.35
C PRO A 246 4.36 17.31 2.02
N ARG A 247 4.08 16.20 1.33
CA ARG A 247 3.27 15.09 1.82
C ARG A 247 4.11 13.84 1.89
N TYR A 248 3.84 12.99 2.88
CA TYR A 248 4.49 11.69 3.05
C TYR A 248 3.44 10.60 3.25
N SER A 249 3.68 9.44 2.66
CA SER A 249 2.86 8.25 2.87
C SER A 249 3.70 6.99 2.79
N MET A 250 3.20 5.90 3.40
CA MET A 250 3.90 4.62 3.42
C MET A 250 2.91 3.49 3.13
N PRO A 251 2.70 3.11 1.86
CA PRO A 251 2.01 1.87 1.53
C PRO A 251 2.89 0.64 1.78
N HIS A 252 2.27 -0.40 2.32
CA HIS A 252 2.77 -1.75 2.42
C HIS A 252 1.88 -2.64 1.53
N PHE A 253 2.38 -2.95 0.35
CA PHE A 253 1.70 -3.79 -0.63
C PHE A 253 1.88 -5.25 -0.25
N VAL A 254 0.79 -5.98 -0.14
CA VAL A 254 0.78 -7.37 0.30
C VAL A 254 0.36 -8.27 -0.85
N ASP A 255 1.26 -9.17 -1.22
CA ASP A 255 0.99 -10.26 -2.15
C ASP A 255 1.11 -11.60 -1.42
N PRO A 256 0.37 -12.65 -1.83
CA PRO A 256 0.53 -13.96 -1.24
C PRO A 256 1.89 -14.57 -1.62
N ALA A 257 2.28 -15.62 -0.92
CA ALA A 257 3.50 -16.35 -1.22
C ALA A 257 3.52 -16.79 -2.70
N PRO A 258 4.67 -16.72 -3.39
CA PRO A 258 4.84 -17.24 -4.73
C PRO A 258 4.38 -18.70 -4.84
N GLY A 259 3.68 -19.06 -5.91
CA GLY A 259 3.09 -20.38 -6.10
C GLY A 259 1.67 -20.52 -5.56
N THR A 260 1.14 -19.52 -4.87
CA THR A 260 -0.27 -19.52 -4.43
C THR A 260 -1.20 -19.47 -5.63
N ILE A 261 -2.13 -20.41 -5.73
CA ILE A 261 -3.16 -20.43 -6.78
C ILE A 261 -4.38 -19.64 -6.32
N ILE A 262 -4.69 -18.60 -7.03
CA ILE A 262 -5.86 -17.75 -6.81
C ILE A 262 -7.05 -18.35 -7.56
N SER A 263 -7.99 -18.90 -6.81
CA SER A 263 -9.22 -19.49 -7.33
C SER A 263 -10.40 -19.03 -6.49
N ASN A 264 -11.61 -19.01 -7.05
CA ASN A 264 -12.80 -18.55 -6.36
C ASN A 264 -12.96 -19.18 -4.96
N LEU A 265 -13.06 -18.35 -3.93
CA LEU A 265 -13.29 -18.76 -2.53
C LEU A 265 -14.77 -18.88 -2.18
N ARG A 266 -15.67 -18.48 -3.07
CA ARG A 266 -17.09 -18.42 -2.79
C ARG A 266 -17.83 -19.60 -3.41
N ASP A 267 -18.92 -20.02 -2.77
CA ASP A 267 -19.78 -21.11 -3.25
C ASP A 267 -20.74 -20.60 -4.36
N GLU A 268 -20.15 -20.14 -5.45
CA GLU A 268 -20.84 -19.64 -6.64
C GLU A 268 -19.98 -19.87 -7.90
N PRO A 269 -20.57 -19.85 -9.11
CA PRO A 269 -19.79 -20.02 -10.34
C PRO A 269 -18.64 -19.00 -10.45
N ALA A 270 -17.43 -19.51 -10.70
CA ALA A 270 -16.25 -18.66 -10.83
C ALA A 270 -16.35 -17.73 -12.03
N LYS A 271 -16.11 -16.45 -11.83
CA LYS A 271 -16.01 -15.44 -12.90
C LYS A 271 -14.65 -15.46 -13.60
N TYR A 272 -13.64 -16.00 -12.94
CA TYR A 272 -12.25 -15.96 -13.34
C TYR A 272 -11.62 -17.35 -13.34
N GLU A 273 -10.78 -17.62 -14.32
CA GLU A 273 -9.93 -18.82 -14.33
C GLU A 273 -8.88 -18.72 -13.21
N PRO A 274 -8.48 -19.84 -12.59
CA PRO A 274 -7.41 -19.85 -11.60
C PRO A 274 -6.11 -19.27 -12.18
N ILE A 275 -5.37 -18.51 -11.36
CA ILE A 275 -4.09 -17.92 -11.76
C ILE A 275 -3.08 -18.01 -10.62
N GLU A 276 -1.80 -18.18 -10.95
CA GLU A 276 -0.72 -18.15 -9.97
C GLU A 276 -0.39 -16.67 -9.59
N SER A 277 -0.22 -16.41 -8.29
CA SER A 277 -0.08 -15.07 -7.71
C SER A 277 1.06 -14.24 -8.31
N LEU A 278 2.26 -14.81 -8.38
CA LEU A 278 3.44 -14.08 -8.90
C LEU A 278 3.34 -13.87 -10.44
N ALA A 279 2.73 -14.80 -11.15
CA ALA A 279 2.48 -14.63 -12.59
C ALA A 279 1.50 -13.48 -12.84
N TYR A 280 0.46 -13.36 -12.02
CA TYR A 280 -0.48 -12.22 -12.07
C TYR A 280 0.23 -10.89 -11.79
N LEU A 281 1.00 -10.82 -10.69
CA LEU A 281 1.74 -9.61 -10.32
C LEU A 281 2.70 -9.17 -11.44
N LYS A 282 3.50 -10.10 -11.99
CA LYS A 282 4.42 -9.80 -13.09
C LYS A 282 3.69 -9.31 -14.34
N TRP A 283 2.55 -9.89 -14.66
CA TRP A 283 1.72 -9.44 -15.76
C TRP A 283 1.20 -8.01 -15.56
N ARG A 284 0.76 -7.66 -14.34
CA ARG A 284 0.30 -6.28 -14.01
C ARG A 284 1.45 -5.28 -14.06
N LEU A 285 2.60 -5.60 -13.45
CA LEU A 285 3.78 -4.73 -13.46
C LEU A 285 4.28 -4.44 -14.89
N ALA A 286 4.27 -5.44 -15.77
CA ALA A 286 4.67 -5.26 -17.17
C ALA A 286 3.75 -4.31 -17.98
N GLN A 287 2.57 -3.96 -17.46
CA GLN A 287 1.67 -2.98 -18.07
C GLN A 287 1.88 -1.56 -17.54
N SER A 288 2.58 -1.42 -16.40
CA SER A 288 2.78 -0.13 -15.70
C SER A 288 4.19 0.44 -15.88
N TYR A 289 5.11 -0.35 -16.40
CA TYR A 289 6.51 0.00 -16.69
C TYR A 289 6.89 -0.43 -18.12
#